data_9e3b2b4e53a1cf621b441c3ec107faa4
#
_entry.id   9e3b2b4e53a1cf621b441c3ec107faa4
#
_cell.length_a   1.000
_cell.length_b   1.000
_cell.length_c   1.000
_cell.angle_alpha   90.00
_cell.angle_beta   90.00
_cell.angle_gamma   90.00
#
_symmetry.space_group_name_H-M   'P 1'
#
loop_
_entity.id
_entity.type
_entity.pdbx_description
1 polymer ?
#
loop_
_entity_poly.entity_id
_entity_poly.type
_entity_poly.pdbx_seq_one_letter_code
_entity_poly.pdbx_strand_id
1 'polypeptide(L)'
;MDNPKNKPPVGQALLAAAMLLPGVGAVHAETAPERGQIGVKYLYYKEDQANLDRISVRAPSLYVLAPVAGEWSIAASATTDDVSGASPRYHSAVSGASRMSDLRKAGDVTVTRYLSRGSLSMSAAYSTEHDYRSRALSLQGTLASEDKNTSWNLGIGGSDDSINPVNNIVHGEGRQTLSVLAGVTRVLTPFDIAQLTLTHSSGHGYYSDPYKLVDNRPRSRDQSTAMLQWNHRFTELSGTSRLSYRYYRDSFRISAHTLGGEYVQSLSGGWTVSPSVRLYSQRAADFYFDPVYDAALGAPFPPGYVFGGTGFSSADQRLSAFGAVTVGIKVAKQIGRDWNVDLKLERYEQRGAWRLFGSGSPGLDPMRAVSLQIGVTRLW
;
A
#
# COMPACT_ATOMS: atom_id res chain seq x y z
N MET A 1 37.88 10.43 -9.79
CA MET A 1 37.42 9.09 -9.36
C MET A 1 36.08 9.31 -8.71
N ASP A 2 35.02 9.16 -9.49
CA ASP A 2 33.63 9.37 -9.02
C ASP A 2 33.17 8.20 -8.17
N ASN A 3 32.84 8.49 -6.92
CA ASN A 3 32.36 7.53 -5.94
C ASN A 3 30.94 7.07 -6.30
N PRO A 4 30.65 5.78 -6.50
CA PRO A 4 29.31 5.34 -6.83
C PRO A 4 28.35 5.62 -5.67
N LYS A 5 27.30 6.39 -5.94
CA LYS A 5 26.29 6.88 -5.00
C LYS A 5 25.45 5.69 -4.49
N ASN A 6 25.56 5.37 -3.21
CA ASN A 6 24.71 4.39 -2.53
C ASN A 6 23.24 4.87 -2.45
N LYS A 7 22.31 4.09 -2.97
CA LYS A 7 20.87 4.38 -2.98
C LYS A 7 20.10 3.28 -2.24
N PRO A 8 19.31 3.57 -1.21
CA PRO A 8 18.48 2.56 -0.55
C PRO A 8 17.13 2.34 -1.26
N PRO A 9 16.55 1.13 -1.20
CA PRO A 9 15.25 0.82 -1.79
C PRO A 9 14.10 1.39 -0.96
N VAL A 10 13.39 2.37 -1.50
CA VAL A 10 12.18 2.97 -0.89
C VAL A 10 10.90 2.25 -1.35
N GLY A 11 10.99 1.46 -2.43
CA GLY A 11 9.86 0.90 -3.14
C GLY A 11 8.99 -0.11 -2.37
N GLN A 12 9.52 -0.82 -1.37
CA GLN A 12 8.80 -1.94 -0.75
C GLN A 12 7.55 -1.54 0.04
N ALA A 13 7.54 -0.39 0.72
CA ALA A 13 6.37 0.06 1.48
C ALA A 13 5.28 0.67 0.57
N LEU A 14 5.68 1.34 -0.52
CA LEU A 14 4.76 1.90 -1.52
C LEU A 14 4.19 0.81 -2.45
N LEU A 15 4.96 -0.24 -2.76
CA LEU A 15 4.50 -1.40 -3.52
C LEU A 15 3.39 -2.16 -2.78
N ALA A 16 3.55 -2.39 -1.48
CA ALA A 16 2.51 -3.02 -0.66
C ALA A 16 1.23 -2.15 -0.61
N ALA A 17 1.37 -0.82 -0.56
CA ALA A 17 0.23 0.09 -0.57
C ALA A 17 -0.44 0.21 -1.96
N ALA A 18 0.32 0.15 -3.05
CA ALA A 18 -0.22 0.20 -4.42
C ALA A 18 -0.88 -1.13 -4.85
N MET A 19 -0.32 -2.27 -4.40
CA MET A 19 -0.92 -3.60 -4.63
C MET A 19 -2.12 -3.88 -3.71
N LEU A 20 -2.22 -3.18 -2.58
CA LEU A 20 -3.31 -3.29 -1.60
C LEU A 20 -4.41 -2.23 -1.77
N LEU A 21 -4.28 -1.34 -2.74
CA LEU A 21 -5.45 -0.62 -3.20
C LEU A 21 -6.21 -1.57 -4.12
N PRO A 22 -7.23 -2.29 -3.62
CA PRO A 22 -8.27 -2.70 -4.52
C PRO A 22 -8.72 -1.37 -5.11
N GLY A 23 -8.54 -1.17 -6.38
CA GLY A 23 -9.46 -0.32 -7.09
C GLY A 23 -10.79 -0.73 -6.52
N VAL A 24 -11.54 0.19 -5.95
CA VAL A 24 -12.88 -0.10 -5.47
C VAL A 24 -13.62 -0.56 -6.71
N GLY A 25 -13.38 -1.82 -7.07
CA GLY A 25 -14.22 -2.55 -7.97
C GLY A 25 -15.55 -2.51 -7.26
N ALA A 26 -16.42 -1.70 -7.77
CA ALA A 26 -17.80 -1.72 -7.35
C ALA A 26 -18.22 -3.19 -7.26
N VAL A 27 -19.01 -3.52 -6.26
CA VAL A 27 -19.65 -4.82 -6.04
C VAL A 27 -20.63 -5.16 -7.19
N HIS A 28 -20.26 -4.91 -8.43
CA HIS A 28 -21.03 -5.11 -9.65
C HIS A 28 -20.29 -5.99 -10.65
N ALA A 29 -19.76 -7.11 -10.15
CA ALA A 29 -18.96 -7.99 -10.99
C ALA A 29 -19.79 -9.03 -11.77
N GLU A 30 -21.08 -8.84 -11.96
CA GLU A 30 -21.92 -9.79 -12.70
C GLU A 30 -22.07 -9.46 -14.19
N THR A 31 -21.81 -8.19 -14.56
CA THR A 31 -21.93 -7.73 -15.94
C THR A 31 -20.68 -6.97 -16.37
N ALA A 32 -20.27 -7.14 -17.62
CA ALA A 32 -19.21 -6.35 -18.20
C ALA A 32 -19.57 -4.85 -18.15
N PRO A 33 -18.59 -3.96 -17.93
CA PRO A 33 -18.83 -2.53 -18.00
C PRO A 33 -19.40 -2.16 -19.37
N GLU A 34 -20.44 -1.32 -19.37
CA GLU A 34 -21.04 -0.86 -20.62
C GLU A 34 -20.16 0.16 -21.36
N ARG A 35 -19.32 0.85 -20.62
CA ARG A 35 -18.45 1.93 -21.13
C ARG A 35 -17.01 1.69 -20.78
N GLY A 36 -16.13 2.07 -21.69
CA GLY A 36 -14.71 2.14 -21.44
C GLY A 36 -14.34 3.34 -20.57
N GLN A 37 -13.19 3.28 -19.95
CA GLN A 37 -12.68 4.33 -19.06
C GLN A 37 -11.18 4.54 -19.31
N ILE A 38 -10.78 5.80 -19.40
CA ILE A 38 -9.37 6.20 -19.33
C ILE A 38 -9.20 7.21 -18.20
N GLY A 39 -8.20 7.01 -17.37
CA GLY A 39 -7.89 7.89 -16.25
C GLY A 39 -6.42 8.21 -16.17
N VAL A 40 -6.11 9.47 -15.94
CA VAL A 40 -4.75 9.93 -15.63
C VAL A 40 -4.76 10.51 -14.23
N LYS A 41 -3.78 10.11 -13.41
CA LYS A 41 -3.59 10.66 -12.07
C LYS A 41 -2.16 11.09 -11.88
N TYR A 42 -1.97 12.11 -11.06
CA TYR A 42 -0.66 12.58 -10.63
C TYR A 42 -0.68 12.69 -9.11
N LEU A 43 0.27 12.01 -8.46
CA LEU A 43 0.50 12.08 -7.02
C LEU A 43 1.78 12.85 -6.76
N TYR A 44 1.71 13.82 -5.85
CA TYR A 44 2.85 14.41 -5.18
C TYR A 44 2.78 14.05 -3.70
N TYR A 45 3.88 13.49 -3.17
CA TYR A 45 4.02 13.11 -1.77
C TYR A 45 5.31 13.66 -1.22
N LYS A 46 5.28 14.20 0.01
CA LYS A 46 6.45 14.72 0.70
C LYS A 46 6.43 14.32 2.16
N GLU A 47 7.57 13.82 2.66
CA GLU A 47 7.80 13.49 4.06
C GLU A 47 8.71 14.50 4.74
N ASP A 48 8.48 14.68 6.03
CA ASP A 48 9.29 15.43 6.98
C ASP A 48 9.51 14.58 8.24
N GLN A 49 10.72 14.57 8.78
CA GLN A 49 11.04 13.94 10.05
C GLN A 49 12.12 14.74 10.76
N ALA A 50 11.90 15.07 12.04
CA ALA A 50 12.82 15.88 12.84
C ALA A 50 13.17 17.23 12.18
N ASN A 51 12.18 17.86 11.48
CA ASN A 51 12.29 19.10 10.73
C ASN A 51 13.29 19.05 9.54
N LEU A 52 13.60 17.87 9.06
CA LEU A 52 14.40 17.65 7.85
C LEU A 52 13.52 17.09 6.74
N ASP A 53 13.64 17.67 5.55
CA ASP A 53 13.03 17.13 4.34
C ASP A 53 13.59 15.74 4.08
N ARG A 54 12.70 14.73 3.95
CA ARG A 54 13.10 13.35 3.75
C ARG A 54 12.88 12.92 2.31
N ILE A 55 11.75 12.33 2.05
CA ILE A 55 11.42 11.72 0.76
C ILE A 55 10.36 12.56 0.10
N SER A 56 10.53 12.83 -1.19
CA SER A 56 9.46 13.30 -2.06
C SER A 56 9.25 12.30 -3.20
N VAL A 57 7.98 12.06 -3.54
CA VAL A 57 7.60 11.16 -4.63
C VAL A 57 6.70 11.92 -5.60
N ARG A 58 6.97 11.75 -6.89
CA ARG A 58 6.12 12.19 -8.00
C ARG A 58 5.71 10.97 -8.79
N ALA A 59 4.40 10.69 -8.84
CA ALA A 59 3.89 9.48 -9.44
C ALA A 59 2.76 9.78 -10.43
N PRO A 60 3.07 10.03 -11.71
CA PRO A 60 2.07 9.96 -12.77
C PRO A 60 1.62 8.52 -12.99
N SER A 61 0.32 8.33 -13.19
CA SER A 61 -0.28 7.04 -13.50
C SER A 61 -1.35 7.16 -14.58
N LEU A 62 -1.44 6.11 -15.39
CA LEU A 62 -2.45 5.93 -16.42
C LEU A 62 -3.24 4.68 -16.11
N TYR A 63 -4.54 4.72 -16.28
CA TYR A 63 -5.45 3.58 -16.17
C TYR A 63 -6.37 3.55 -17.38
N VAL A 64 -6.59 2.36 -17.94
CA VAL A 64 -7.53 2.11 -19.02
C VAL A 64 -8.36 0.89 -18.68
N LEU A 65 -9.66 0.98 -18.90
CA LEU A 65 -10.60 -0.14 -18.85
C LEU A 65 -11.42 -0.16 -20.14
N ALA A 66 -11.40 -1.27 -20.84
CA ALA A 66 -12.15 -1.45 -22.09
C ALA A 66 -13.08 -2.67 -21.95
N PRO A 67 -14.40 -2.52 -22.13
CA PRO A 67 -15.30 -3.65 -22.32
C PRO A 67 -15.03 -4.30 -23.70
N VAL A 68 -15.13 -5.61 -23.76
CA VAL A 68 -14.87 -6.40 -24.97
C VAL A 68 -15.98 -7.44 -25.12
N ALA A 69 -16.61 -7.48 -26.29
CA ALA A 69 -17.62 -8.47 -26.68
C ALA A 69 -18.76 -8.69 -25.67
N GLY A 70 -19.08 -7.71 -24.84
CA GLY A 70 -20.21 -7.75 -23.88
C GLY A 70 -20.02 -8.66 -22.66
N GLU A 71 -19.06 -9.59 -22.70
CA GLU A 71 -18.80 -10.54 -21.60
C GLU A 71 -17.41 -10.42 -21.01
N TRP A 72 -16.54 -9.58 -21.59
CA TRP A 72 -15.16 -9.41 -21.15
C TRP A 72 -14.84 -7.95 -20.85
N SER A 73 -13.84 -7.75 -20.02
CA SER A 73 -13.15 -6.47 -19.93
C SER A 73 -11.64 -6.67 -19.84
N ILE A 74 -10.91 -5.68 -20.34
CA ILE A 74 -9.46 -5.58 -20.20
C ILE A 74 -9.19 -4.28 -19.45
N ALA A 75 -8.53 -4.39 -18.31
CA ALA A 75 -8.01 -3.26 -17.56
C ALA A 75 -6.48 -3.27 -17.61
N ALA A 76 -5.88 -2.10 -17.76
CA ALA A 76 -4.43 -1.95 -17.70
C ALA A 76 -4.08 -0.69 -16.90
N SER A 77 -3.00 -0.76 -16.14
CA SER A 77 -2.42 0.41 -15.48
C SER A 77 -0.93 0.53 -15.74
N ALA A 78 -0.43 1.76 -15.71
CA ALA A 78 0.99 2.06 -15.72
C ALA A 78 1.27 3.21 -14.76
N THR A 79 2.32 3.06 -13.96
CA THR A 79 2.74 4.09 -12.99
C THR A 79 4.25 4.24 -13.05
N THR A 80 4.70 5.48 -12.97
CA THR A 80 6.11 5.79 -12.78
C THR A 80 6.24 6.56 -11.48
N ASP A 81 7.12 6.12 -10.58
CA ASP A 81 7.41 6.83 -9.34
C ASP A 81 8.84 7.38 -9.41
N ASP A 82 8.96 8.69 -9.44
CA ASP A 82 10.24 9.40 -9.27
C ASP A 82 10.38 9.74 -7.78
N VAL A 83 11.28 9.02 -7.12
CA VAL A 83 11.55 9.15 -5.69
C VAL A 83 12.82 9.92 -5.49
N SER A 84 12.76 11.02 -4.79
CA SER A 84 13.93 11.84 -4.43
C SER A 84 13.91 12.18 -2.94
N GLY A 85 15.07 12.46 -2.36
CA GLY A 85 15.16 12.89 -0.97
C GLY A 85 16.37 12.34 -0.23
N ALA A 86 16.25 12.26 1.08
CA ALA A 86 17.28 11.75 1.98
C ALA A 86 16.79 10.57 2.81
N SER A 87 17.66 9.61 3.06
CA SER A 87 17.38 8.52 4.00
C SER A 87 17.10 9.06 5.39
N PRO A 88 16.22 8.40 6.16
CA PRO A 88 16.07 8.70 7.58
C PRO A 88 17.40 8.61 8.33
N ARG A 89 17.52 9.42 9.37
CA ARG A 89 18.72 9.49 10.23
C ARG A 89 19.24 8.14 10.69
N TYR A 90 18.37 7.16 10.89
CA TYR A 90 18.66 5.81 11.41
C TYR A 90 18.70 4.73 10.32
N HIS A 91 18.74 5.07 9.05
CA HIS A 91 18.59 4.12 7.96
C HIS A 91 19.84 3.90 7.11
N SER A 92 20.89 4.64 7.31
CA SER A 92 22.11 4.40 6.55
C SER A 92 23.33 4.23 7.44
N ALA A 93 24.21 3.31 7.06
CA ALA A 93 25.55 3.16 7.63
C ALA A 93 26.45 4.36 7.36
N VAL A 94 26.04 5.24 6.45
CA VAL A 94 26.75 6.44 6.08
C VAL A 94 25.95 7.63 6.63
N SER A 95 26.60 8.45 7.41
CA SER A 95 26.07 9.66 8.03
C SER A 95 25.09 10.41 7.16
N GLY A 96 23.99 10.82 7.75
CA GLY A 96 22.90 11.61 7.29
C GLY A 96 23.00 12.28 5.94
N ALA A 97 21.92 12.18 5.17
CA ALA A 97 21.65 12.96 3.97
C ALA A 97 22.45 12.60 2.70
N SER A 98 22.63 11.34 2.37
CA SER A 98 22.89 11.00 0.96
C SER A 98 21.62 11.25 0.15
N ARG A 99 21.69 12.12 -0.88
CA ARG A 99 20.58 12.34 -1.79
C ARG A 99 20.20 11.04 -2.47
N MET A 100 18.97 10.61 -2.28
CA MET A 100 18.38 9.49 -2.99
C MET A 100 17.68 9.96 -4.25
N SER A 101 17.81 9.21 -5.33
CA SER A 101 16.89 9.27 -6.46
C SER A 101 16.71 7.87 -6.99
N ASP A 102 15.48 7.42 -7.09
CA ASP A 102 15.13 6.15 -7.72
C ASP A 102 13.93 6.32 -8.61
N LEU A 103 13.90 5.59 -9.71
CA LEU A 103 12.84 5.62 -10.69
C LEU A 103 12.25 4.21 -10.80
N ARG A 104 11.04 4.05 -10.26
CA ARG A 104 10.26 2.83 -10.44
C ARG A 104 9.33 2.97 -11.62
N LYS A 105 9.23 1.90 -12.41
CA LYS A 105 8.23 1.73 -13.46
C LYS A 105 7.44 0.47 -13.15
N ALA A 106 6.12 0.60 -13.07
CA ALA A 106 5.23 -0.51 -12.79
C ALA A 106 4.05 -0.49 -13.75
N GLY A 107 3.54 -1.66 -14.08
CA GLY A 107 2.32 -1.80 -14.86
C GLY A 107 1.68 -3.15 -14.62
N ASP A 108 0.39 -3.21 -14.87
CA ASP A 108 -0.41 -4.43 -14.80
C ASP A 108 -1.45 -4.49 -15.90
N VAL A 109 -1.88 -5.71 -16.21
CA VAL A 109 -2.99 -5.99 -17.10
C VAL A 109 -3.87 -7.03 -16.42
N THR A 110 -5.18 -6.77 -16.41
CA THR A 110 -6.22 -7.68 -15.91
C THR A 110 -7.23 -7.95 -17.02
N VAL A 111 -7.49 -9.23 -17.27
CA VAL A 111 -8.56 -9.69 -18.14
C VAL A 111 -9.64 -10.32 -17.26
N THR A 112 -10.88 -9.86 -17.42
CA THR A 112 -12.03 -10.37 -16.67
C THR A 112 -13.07 -10.91 -17.63
N ARG A 113 -13.53 -12.14 -17.38
CA ARG A 113 -14.70 -12.70 -17.98
C ARG A 113 -15.87 -12.61 -17.02
N TYR A 114 -16.98 -12.06 -17.50
CA TYR A 114 -18.23 -11.95 -16.77
C TYR A 114 -19.13 -13.14 -17.11
N LEU A 115 -19.74 -13.70 -16.08
CA LEU A 115 -20.62 -14.85 -16.14
C LEU A 115 -21.99 -14.41 -15.59
N SER A 116 -23.03 -15.22 -15.78
CA SER A 116 -24.38 -14.91 -15.32
C SER A 116 -24.51 -14.59 -13.83
N ARG A 117 -23.63 -15.16 -13.00
CA ARG A 117 -23.65 -15.01 -11.53
C ARG A 117 -22.26 -14.75 -10.95
N GLY A 118 -21.35 -14.18 -11.72
CA GLY A 118 -20.02 -13.88 -11.20
C GLY A 118 -19.03 -13.49 -12.26
N SER A 119 -17.76 -13.53 -11.91
CA SER A 119 -16.67 -13.21 -12.82
C SER A 119 -15.41 -14.01 -12.51
N LEU A 120 -14.56 -14.17 -13.50
CA LEU A 120 -13.22 -14.71 -13.38
C LEU A 120 -12.22 -13.72 -13.96
N SER A 121 -11.24 -13.31 -13.15
CA SER A 121 -10.22 -12.35 -13.52
C SER A 121 -8.83 -12.97 -13.43
N MET A 122 -8.01 -12.73 -14.44
CA MET A 122 -6.58 -13.07 -14.45
C MET A 122 -5.77 -11.79 -14.60
N SER A 123 -4.77 -11.60 -13.74
CA SER A 123 -3.92 -10.41 -13.78
C SER A 123 -2.45 -10.79 -13.86
N ALA A 124 -1.68 -9.99 -14.63
CA ALA A 124 -0.24 -10.04 -14.69
C ALA A 124 0.31 -8.65 -14.36
N ALA A 125 1.33 -8.58 -13.49
CA ALA A 125 1.96 -7.33 -13.10
C ALA A 125 3.48 -7.43 -13.20
N TYR A 126 4.10 -6.30 -13.51
CA TYR A 126 5.55 -6.14 -13.60
C TYR A 126 5.97 -4.80 -12.99
N SER A 127 7.03 -4.83 -12.19
CA SER A 127 7.63 -3.64 -11.61
C SER A 127 9.15 -3.73 -11.69
N THR A 128 9.82 -2.62 -11.96
CA THR A 128 11.27 -2.55 -12.03
C THR A 128 11.80 -1.24 -11.46
N GLU A 129 12.86 -1.33 -10.70
CA GLU A 129 13.71 -0.28 -10.16
C GLU A 129 15.17 -0.60 -10.52
N HIS A 130 16.13 0.20 -10.06
CA HIS A 130 17.55 -0.07 -10.33
C HIS A 130 18.03 -1.38 -9.72
N ASP A 131 17.54 -1.71 -8.53
CA ASP A 131 18.01 -2.80 -7.67
C ASP A 131 16.94 -3.87 -7.40
N TYR A 132 15.71 -3.64 -7.86
CA TYR A 132 14.58 -4.50 -7.60
C TYR A 132 13.71 -4.70 -8.85
N ARG A 133 13.34 -5.96 -9.08
CA ARG A 133 12.41 -6.35 -10.15
C ARG A 133 11.39 -7.33 -9.59
N SER A 134 10.12 -7.13 -9.90
CA SER A 134 9.03 -8.00 -9.46
C SER A 134 8.17 -8.42 -10.65
N ARG A 135 7.74 -9.67 -10.64
CA ARG A 135 6.76 -10.24 -11.55
C ARG A 135 5.67 -10.91 -10.72
N ALA A 136 4.42 -10.67 -11.05
CA ALA A 136 3.32 -11.27 -10.34
C ALA A 136 2.22 -11.75 -11.29
N LEU A 137 1.56 -12.85 -10.89
CA LEU A 137 0.38 -13.38 -11.55
C LEU A 137 -0.68 -13.63 -10.50
N SER A 138 -1.95 -13.41 -10.84
CA SER A 138 -3.06 -13.73 -9.95
C SER A 138 -4.30 -14.17 -10.71
N LEU A 139 -5.12 -15.00 -10.06
CA LEU A 139 -6.43 -15.44 -10.49
C LEU A 139 -7.43 -15.12 -9.39
N GLN A 140 -8.56 -14.53 -9.73
CA GLN A 140 -9.64 -14.22 -8.80
C GLN A 140 -10.97 -14.57 -9.39
N GLY A 141 -11.82 -15.23 -8.60
CA GLY A 141 -13.21 -15.54 -8.92
C GLY A 141 -14.17 -14.83 -7.98
N THR A 142 -15.29 -14.37 -8.52
CA THR A 142 -16.43 -13.84 -7.77
C THR A 142 -17.67 -14.65 -8.12
N LEU A 143 -18.47 -15.02 -7.13
CA LEU A 143 -19.74 -15.72 -7.30
C LEU A 143 -20.81 -15.03 -6.45
N ALA A 144 -21.95 -14.70 -7.05
CA ALA A 144 -23.10 -14.15 -6.35
C ALA A 144 -24.17 -15.21 -6.07
N SER A 145 -24.91 -15.01 -4.98
CA SER A 145 -26.13 -15.76 -4.68
C SER A 145 -27.21 -15.49 -5.74
N GLU A 146 -28.26 -16.32 -5.78
CA GLU A 146 -29.37 -16.14 -6.73
C GLU A 146 -30.12 -14.84 -6.52
N ASP A 147 -30.29 -14.44 -5.28
CA ASP A 147 -30.91 -13.18 -4.88
C ASP A 147 -29.98 -11.96 -4.99
N LYS A 148 -28.69 -12.18 -5.39
CA LYS A 148 -27.65 -11.16 -5.54
C LYS A 148 -27.31 -10.39 -4.26
N ASN A 149 -27.82 -10.82 -3.11
CA ASN A 149 -27.57 -10.16 -1.84
C ASN A 149 -26.25 -10.58 -1.19
N THR A 150 -25.67 -11.70 -1.63
CA THR A 150 -24.38 -12.19 -1.13
C THR A 150 -23.44 -12.49 -2.29
N SER A 151 -22.20 -12.02 -2.19
CA SER A 151 -21.14 -12.37 -3.15
C SER A 151 -19.92 -12.90 -2.41
N TRP A 152 -19.35 -13.98 -2.93
CA TRP A 152 -18.10 -14.56 -2.44
C TRP A 152 -16.97 -14.27 -3.42
N ASN A 153 -15.80 -13.93 -2.88
CA ASN A 153 -14.58 -13.70 -3.63
C ASN A 153 -13.52 -14.68 -3.19
N LEU A 154 -12.88 -15.35 -4.13
CA LEU A 154 -11.71 -16.18 -3.89
C LEU A 154 -10.59 -15.76 -4.83
N GLY A 155 -9.38 -15.69 -4.32
CA GLY A 155 -8.21 -15.29 -5.10
C GLY A 155 -6.96 -16.06 -4.70
N ILE A 156 -6.10 -16.29 -5.68
CA ILE A 156 -4.75 -16.81 -5.50
C ILE A 156 -3.79 -16.01 -6.37
N GLY A 157 -2.61 -15.70 -5.85
CA GLY A 157 -1.59 -14.99 -6.61
C GLY A 157 -0.20 -15.33 -6.12
N GLY A 158 0.78 -15.17 -6.99
CA GLY A 158 2.18 -15.35 -6.66
C GLY A 158 3.04 -14.25 -7.25
N SER A 159 4.15 -13.94 -6.58
CA SER A 159 5.19 -13.05 -7.11
C SER A 159 6.57 -13.69 -7.00
N ASP A 160 7.43 -13.29 -7.95
CA ASP A 160 8.85 -13.61 -7.99
C ASP A 160 9.63 -12.30 -8.11
N ASP A 161 10.45 -12.04 -7.11
CA ASP A 161 11.20 -10.79 -6.94
C ASP A 161 12.69 -11.08 -7.07
N SER A 162 13.40 -10.28 -7.85
CA SER A 162 14.86 -10.29 -7.97
C SER A 162 15.44 -9.03 -7.31
N ILE A 163 16.46 -9.19 -6.48
CA ILE A 163 17.03 -8.16 -5.60
C ILE A 163 18.54 -8.10 -5.83
N ASN A 164 19.01 -7.00 -6.45
CA ASN A 164 20.43 -6.80 -6.76
C ASN A 164 20.82 -5.35 -6.42
N PRO A 165 21.12 -5.06 -5.15
CA PRO A 165 21.38 -3.70 -4.70
C PRO A 165 22.64 -3.12 -5.35
N VAL A 166 22.60 -1.83 -5.66
CA VAL A 166 23.71 -1.12 -6.33
C VAL A 166 24.98 -1.02 -5.49
N ASN A 167 24.87 -1.22 -4.16
CA ASN A 167 26.04 -1.26 -3.26
C ASN A 167 26.79 -2.59 -3.27
N ASN A 168 26.26 -3.59 -3.98
CA ASN A 168 26.86 -4.92 -4.14
C ASN A 168 27.14 -5.69 -2.82
N ILE A 169 26.43 -5.37 -1.72
CA ILE A 169 26.57 -6.10 -0.45
C ILE A 169 25.98 -7.51 -0.57
N VAL A 170 24.94 -7.68 -1.37
CA VAL A 170 24.37 -8.97 -1.73
C VAL A 170 24.17 -9.05 -3.25
N HIS A 171 24.23 -10.26 -3.79
CA HIS A 171 24.10 -10.52 -5.22
C HIS A 171 23.14 -11.68 -5.46
N GLY A 172 22.30 -11.56 -6.49
CA GLY A 172 21.43 -12.67 -6.93
C GLY A 172 20.41 -13.09 -5.89
N GLU A 173 20.04 -12.18 -4.97
CA GLU A 173 19.02 -12.46 -4.00
C GLU A 173 17.63 -12.37 -4.64
N GLY A 174 16.68 -13.10 -4.09
CA GLY A 174 15.30 -13.10 -4.55
C GLY A 174 14.33 -13.38 -3.43
N ARG A 175 13.07 -13.20 -3.76
CA ARG A 175 11.95 -13.52 -2.86
C ARG A 175 10.76 -14.00 -3.65
N GLN A 176 10.16 -15.09 -3.21
CA GLN A 176 8.93 -15.63 -3.76
C GLN A 176 7.81 -15.49 -2.74
N THR A 177 6.62 -15.13 -3.20
CA THR A 177 5.46 -14.97 -2.33
C THR A 177 4.26 -15.63 -2.96
N LEU A 178 3.53 -16.44 -2.19
CA LEU A 178 2.21 -16.98 -2.53
C LEU A 178 1.18 -16.30 -1.64
N SER A 179 0.06 -15.89 -2.22
CA SER A 179 -1.02 -15.21 -1.51
C SER A 179 -2.36 -15.84 -1.85
N VAL A 180 -3.23 -15.94 -0.85
CA VAL A 180 -4.63 -16.35 -1.01
C VAL A 180 -5.55 -15.31 -0.39
N LEU A 181 -6.73 -15.17 -0.98
CA LEU A 181 -7.77 -14.25 -0.54
C LEU A 181 -9.11 -14.99 -0.50
N ALA A 182 -9.88 -14.75 0.56
CA ALA A 182 -11.28 -15.12 0.65
C ALA A 182 -12.09 -13.94 1.18
N GLY A 183 -13.22 -13.65 0.54
CA GLY A 183 -14.07 -12.52 0.90
C GLY A 183 -15.55 -12.87 0.78
N VAL A 184 -16.36 -12.21 1.58
CA VAL A 184 -17.82 -12.20 1.46
C VAL A 184 -18.33 -10.80 1.57
N THR A 185 -19.19 -10.40 0.64
CA THR A 185 -19.93 -9.15 0.67
C THR A 185 -21.41 -9.46 0.79
N ARG A 186 -22.13 -8.77 1.68
CA ARG A 186 -23.55 -8.97 1.88
C ARG A 186 -24.28 -7.63 1.96
N VAL A 187 -25.37 -7.54 1.21
CA VAL A 187 -26.38 -6.50 1.36
C VAL A 187 -27.22 -6.85 2.59
N LEU A 188 -27.13 -6.05 3.63
CA LEU A 188 -27.84 -6.27 4.91
C LEU A 188 -29.22 -5.63 4.88
N THR A 189 -29.28 -4.42 4.33
CA THR A 189 -30.52 -3.64 4.12
C THR A 189 -30.39 -2.88 2.79
N PRO A 190 -31.44 -2.20 2.31
CA PRO A 190 -31.33 -1.30 1.13
C PRO A 190 -30.29 -0.18 1.29
N PHE A 191 -29.85 0.08 2.50
CA PHE A 191 -28.92 1.15 2.83
C PHE A 191 -27.55 0.66 3.33
N ASP A 192 -27.43 -0.63 3.67
CA ASP A 192 -26.27 -1.19 4.33
C ASP A 192 -25.63 -2.33 3.54
N ILE A 193 -24.33 -2.23 3.33
CA ILE A 193 -23.52 -3.30 2.75
C ILE A 193 -22.36 -3.55 3.70
N ALA A 194 -22.14 -4.81 4.05
CA ALA A 194 -20.98 -5.26 4.82
C ALA A 194 -20.10 -6.20 3.98
N GLN A 195 -18.79 -6.11 4.19
CA GLN A 195 -17.82 -6.98 3.54
C GLN A 195 -16.78 -7.45 4.56
N LEU A 196 -16.47 -8.74 4.56
CA LEU A 196 -15.34 -9.33 5.26
C LEU A 196 -14.37 -9.88 4.23
N THR A 197 -13.09 -9.51 4.35
CA THR A 197 -12.01 -10.03 3.51
C THR A 197 -10.90 -10.58 4.39
N LEU A 198 -10.48 -11.81 4.12
CA LEU A 198 -9.35 -12.49 4.74
C LEU A 198 -8.27 -12.68 3.69
N THR A 199 -7.03 -12.38 4.04
CA THR A 199 -5.87 -12.66 3.18
C THR A 199 -4.79 -13.37 3.98
N HIS A 200 -4.10 -14.28 3.32
CA HIS A 200 -2.88 -14.89 3.83
C HIS A 200 -1.82 -14.92 2.75
N SER A 201 -0.59 -14.56 3.11
CA SER A 201 0.56 -14.58 2.21
C SER A 201 1.73 -15.27 2.91
N SER A 202 2.36 -16.21 2.21
CA SER A 202 3.59 -16.86 2.64
C SER A 202 4.70 -16.51 1.68
N GLY A 203 5.79 -15.97 2.19
CA GLY A 203 6.93 -15.52 1.40
C GLY A 203 8.23 -16.12 1.89
N HIS A 204 9.10 -16.46 0.95
CA HIS A 204 10.42 -17.00 1.22
C HIS A 204 11.48 -16.27 0.37
N GLY A 205 12.65 -15.97 0.96
CA GLY A 205 13.75 -15.30 0.29
C GLY A 205 14.38 -14.19 1.11
N TYR A 206 14.82 -13.14 0.46
CA TYR A 206 15.56 -12.03 1.08
C TYR A 206 14.61 -10.93 1.58
N TYR A 207 14.63 -10.68 2.88
CA TYR A 207 13.79 -9.65 3.54
C TYR A 207 14.61 -8.52 4.17
N SER A 208 15.92 -8.70 4.35
CA SER A 208 16.80 -7.67 4.92
C SER A 208 16.94 -6.49 3.96
N ASP A 209 17.25 -5.32 4.53
CA ASP A 209 17.51 -4.11 3.76
C ASP A 209 19.02 -3.93 3.59
N PRO A 210 19.57 -4.12 2.37
CA PRO A 210 21.02 -4.11 2.14
C PRO A 210 21.65 -2.72 2.32
N TYR A 211 20.83 -1.68 2.43
CA TYR A 211 21.31 -0.30 2.63
C TYR A 211 21.36 0.12 4.09
N LYS A 212 21.00 -0.77 5.01
CA LYS A 212 21.07 -0.55 6.45
C LYS A 212 22.26 -1.27 7.07
N LEU A 213 22.91 -0.59 8.01
CA LEU A 213 24.09 -1.14 8.67
C LEU A 213 23.75 -2.37 9.51
N VAL A 214 22.61 -2.33 10.21
CA VAL A 214 22.14 -3.43 11.05
C VAL A 214 20.72 -3.79 10.61
N ASP A 215 20.62 -4.74 9.71
CA ASP A 215 19.35 -5.26 9.25
C ASP A 215 19.52 -6.73 8.82
N ASN A 216 19.23 -7.63 9.74
CA ASN A 216 19.21 -9.07 9.49
C ASN A 216 17.84 -9.62 9.89
N ARG A 217 17.06 -10.06 8.90
CA ARG A 217 15.69 -10.55 9.08
C ARG A 217 15.56 -12.01 8.71
N PRO A 218 14.55 -12.71 9.28
CA PRO A 218 14.23 -14.07 8.84
C PRO A 218 13.97 -14.12 7.33
N ARG A 219 14.37 -15.22 6.70
CA ARG A 219 14.19 -15.44 5.26
C ARG A 219 12.77 -15.93 4.88
N SER A 220 11.89 -16.10 5.84
CA SER A 220 10.47 -16.42 5.62
C SER A 220 9.59 -15.43 6.34
N ARG A 221 8.47 -15.07 5.72
CA ARG A 221 7.47 -14.18 6.31
C ARG A 221 6.08 -14.62 5.94
N ASP A 222 5.30 -15.01 6.94
CA ASP A 222 3.89 -15.29 6.81
C ASP A 222 3.10 -14.09 7.31
N GLN A 223 2.07 -13.67 6.55
CA GLN A 223 1.26 -12.48 6.83
C GLN A 223 -0.21 -12.83 6.73
N SER A 224 -1.01 -12.39 7.67
CA SER A 224 -2.46 -12.58 7.64
C SER A 224 -3.16 -11.25 7.90
N THR A 225 -4.24 -11.01 7.16
CA THR A 225 -5.07 -9.82 7.32
C THR A 225 -6.54 -10.21 7.40
N ALA A 226 -7.28 -9.58 8.30
CA ALA A 226 -8.74 -9.60 8.32
C ALA A 226 -9.23 -8.17 8.20
N MET A 227 -10.11 -7.89 7.23
CA MET A 227 -10.67 -6.56 7.01
C MET A 227 -12.20 -6.64 6.96
N LEU A 228 -12.83 -5.85 7.82
CA LEU A 228 -14.27 -5.61 7.83
C LEU A 228 -14.55 -4.22 7.27
N GLN A 229 -15.48 -4.13 6.33
CA GLN A 229 -15.96 -2.86 5.78
C GLN A 229 -17.48 -2.79 5.92
N TRP A 230 -17.98 -1.61 6.22
CA TRP A 230 -19.41 -1.33 6.27
C TRP A 230 -19.69 0.01 5.61
N ASN A 231 -20.62 0.01 4.67
CA ASN A 231 -21.09 1.18 3.96
C ASN A 231 -22.56 1.40 4.33
N HIS A 232 -22.90 2.62 4.75
CA HIS A 232 -24.27 3.04 5.06
C HIS A 232 -24.64 4.29 4.27
N ARG A 233 -25.77 4.22 3.58
CA ARG A 233 -26.30 5.34 2.80
C ARG A 233 -27.38 6.10 3.59
N PHE A 234 -27.15 7.39 3.74
CA PHE A 234 -28.12 8.35 4.30
C PHE A 234 -28.90 8.98 3.14
N THR A 235 -30.13 8.55 2.92
CA THR A 235 -30.96 9.02 1.79
C THR A 235 -31.31 10.49 1.90
N GLU A 236 -31.70 10.93 3.07
CA GLU A 236 -32.09 12.33 3.34
C GLU A 236 -30.94 13.31 3.14
N LEU A 237 -29.73 12.89 3.50
CA LEU A 237 -28.52 13.71 3.39
C LEU A 237 -27.82 13.54 2.04
N SER A 238 -28.27 12.62 1.17
CA SER A 238 -27.56 12.24 -0.06
C SER A 238 -26.10 11.88 0.17
N GLY A 239 -25.80 11.31 1.33
CA GLY A 239 -24.46 10.98 1.80
C GLY A 239 -24.27 9.48 1.98
N THR A 240 -23.01 9.04 2.01
CA THR A 240 -22.64 7.64 2.30
C THR A 240 -21.48 7.60 3.27
N SER A 241 -21.63 6.93 4.40
CA SER A 241 -20.55 6.61 5.33
C SER A 241 -19.90 5.31 4.90
N ARG A 242 -18.57 5.27 4.94
CA ARG A 242 -17.75 4.08 4.69
C ARG A 242 -16.82 3.89 5.86
N LEU A 243 -17.03 2.83 6.62
CA LEU A 243 -16.19 2.48 7.76
C LEU A 243 -15.43 1.21 7.45
N SER A 244 -14.19 1.13 7.92
CA SER A 244 -13.37 -0.06 7.76
C SER A 244 -12.53 -0.30 9.00
N TYR A 245 -12.36 -1.57 9.35
CA TYR A 245 -11.42 -2.02 10.35
C TYR A 245 -10.58 -3.14 9.77
N ARG A 246 -9.24 -3.02 9.89
CA ARG A 246 -8.28 -4.02 9.44
C ARG A 246 -7.39 -4.45 10.60
N TYR A 247 -7.32 -5.73 10.84
CA TYR A 247 -6.33 -6.37 11.68
C TYR A 247 -5.28 -7.05 10.80
N TYR A 248 -4.01 -6.83 11.11
CA TYR A 248 -2.85 -7.43 10.46
C TYR A 248 -1.98 -8.13 11.50
N ARG A 249 -1.38 -9.25 11.11
CA ARG A 249 -0.41 -9.97 11.92
C ARG A 249 0.56 -10.71 10.99
N ASP A 250 1.84 -10.84 11.41
CA ASP A 250 2.85 -11.59 10.69
C ASP A 250 3.76 -12.46 11.59
N SER A 251 4.62 -13.27 10.94
CA SER A 251 5.60 -14.13 11.61
C SER A 251 6.76 -13.33 12.24
N PHE A 252 6.95 -12.06 11.88
CA PHE A 252 7.87 -11.14 12.56
C PHE A 252 7.29 -10.63 13.88
N ARG A 253 6.09 -11.10 14.26
CA ARG A 253 5.33 -10.70 15.44
C ARG A 253 4.79 -9.27 15.38
N ILE A 254 4.84 -8.61 14.25
CA ILE A 254 4.08 -7.37 14.07
C ILE A 254 2.59 -7.71 14.13
N SER A 255 1.85 -6.94 14.92
CA SER A 255 0.39 -6.89 14.86
C SER A 255 -0.03 -5.43 14.71
N ALA A 256 -0.98 -5.17 13.82
CA ALA A 256 -1.42 -3.82 13.53
C ALA A 256 -2.94 -3.72 13.41
N HIS A 257 -3.47 -2.59 13.84
CA HIS A 257 -4.87 -2.21 13.76
C HIS A 257 -4.99 -0.95 12.91
N THR A 258 -5.92 -0.97 11.95
CA THR A 258 -6.25 0.19 11.14
C THR A 258 -7.75 0.43 11.22
N LEU A 259 -8.17 1.61 11.64
CA LEU A 259 -9.55 2.06 11.58
C LEU A 259 -9.64 3.18 10.55
N GLY A 260 -10.52 3.04 9.56
CA GLY A 260 -10.77 4.03 8.51
C GLY A 260 -12.21 4.50 8.51
N GLY A 261 -12.42 5.78 8.27
CA GLY A 261 -13.73 6.39 8.07
C GLY A 261 -13.68 7.38 6.92
N GLU A 262 -14.66 7.32 6.03
CA GLU A 262 -14.89 8.28 4.96
C GLU A 262 -16.38 8.61 4.90
N TYR A 263 -16.71 9.87 4.69
CA TYR A 263 -18.07 10.29 4.43
C TYR A 263 -18.16 10.94 3.05
N VAL A 264 -18.88 10.33 2.14
CA VAL A 264 -19.04 10.80 0.75
C VAL A 264 -20.32 11.60 0.65
N GLN A 265 -20.21 12.91 0.48
CA GLN A 265 -21.33 13.84 0.33
C GLN A 265 -21.49 14.21 -1.13
N SER A 266 -22.64 13.86 -1.71
CA SER A 266 -23.05 14.36 -3.02
C SER A 266 -23.66 15.74 -2.87
N LEU A 267 -23.25 16.69 -3.71
CA LEU A 267 -23.73 18.06 -3.74
C LEU A 267 -24.37 18.37 -5.11
N SER A 268 -25.11 19.45 -5.19
CA SER A 268 -25.71 19.92 -6.44
C SER A 268 -24.65 20.21 -7.50
N GLY A 269 -25.06 20.14 -8.78
CA GLY A 269 -24.19 20.44 -9.91
C GLY A 269 -23.07 19.41 -10.13
N GLY A 270 -23.21 18.17 -9.62
CA GLY A 270 -22.24 17.08 -9.85
C GLY A 270 -20.96 17.17 -9.02
N TRP A 271 -20.96 17.92 -7.93
CA TRP A 271 -19.86 17.93 -6.96
C TRP A 271 -19.99 16.79 -5.95
N THR A 272 -18.87 16.27 -5.51
CA THR A 272 -18.77 15.32 -4.41
C THR A 272 -17.62 15.73 -3.50
N VAL A 273 -17.86 15.74 -2.17
CA VAL A 273 -16.85 16.03 -1.17
C VAL A 273 -16.74 14.83 -0.22
N SER A 274 -15.53 14.35 0.03
CA SER A 274 -15.29 13.16 0.84
C SER A 274 -14.19 13.42 1.86
N PRO A 275 -14.50 13.92 3.06
CA PRO A 275 -13.59 13.93 4.20
C PRO A 275 -13.31 12.49 4.66
N SER A 276 -12.10 12.24 5.12
CA SER A 276 -11.65 10.94 5.59
C SER A 276 -10.70 11.03 6.78
N VAL A 277 -10.71 10.00 7.62
CA VAL A 277 -9.79 9.81 8.72
C VAL A 277 -9.32 8.36 8.76
N ARG A 278 -8.04 8.13 9.04
CA ARG A 278 -7.48 6.80 9.25
C ARG A 278 -6.60 6.82 10.51
N LEU A 279 -6.88 5.93 11.43
CA LEU A 279 -6.09 5.67 12.62
C LEU A 279 -5.34 4.35 12.44
N TYR A 280 -4.07 4.35 12.78
CA TYR A 280 -3.20 3.18 12.66
C TYR A 280 -2.42 2.98 13.95
N SER A 281 -2.20 1.72 14.34
CA SER A 281 -1.33 1.36 15.44
C SER A 281 -0.70 0.01 15.19
N GLN A 282 0.61 -0.12 15.45
CA GLN A 282 1.32 -1.38 15.35
C GLN A 282 2.24 -1.66 16.54
N ARG A 283 2.43 -2.95 16.83
CA ARG A 283 3.50 -3.49 17.66
C ARG A 283 4.78 -3.60 16.84
N ALA A 284 5.95 -3.45 17.48
CA ALA A 284 7.24 -3.71 16.84
C ALA A 284 7.42 -5.20 16.49
N ALA A 285 8.27 -5.47 15.50
CA ALA A 285 8.81 -6.80 15.29
C ALA A 285 9.63 -7.25 16.51
N ASP A 286 9.69 -8.56 16.76
CA ASP A 286 10.40 -9.10 17.94
C ASP A 286 11.91 -8.81 17.87
N PHE A 287 12.48 -8.68 16.69
CA PHE A 287 13.90 -8.38 16.45
C PHE A 287 14.17 -6.89 16.17
N TYR A 288 13.14 -6.02 16.31
CA TYR A 288 13.36 -4.58 16.23
C TYR A 288 14.01 -4.08 17.53
N PHE A 289 14.97 -3.19 17.37
CA PHE A 289 15.57 -2.45 18.48
C PHE A 289 15.53 -0.95 18.20
N ASP A 290 15.36 -0.16 19.26
CA ASP A 290 15.48 1.29 19.15
C ASP A 290 16.96 1.67 18.96
N PRO A 291 17.28 2.48 17.95
CA PRO A 291 18.64 2.92 17.74
C PRO A 291 19.11 3.76 18.91
N VAL A 292 20.17 3.33 19.57
CA VAL A 292 20.89 4.10 20.59
C VAL A 292 22.23 4.48 19.99
N TYR A 293 22.56 5.78 19.96
CA TYR A 293 23.87 6.21 19.53
C TYR A 293 24.87 5.96 20.64
N ASP A 294 25.72 4.95 20.49
CA ASP A 294 26.96 4.85 21.24
C ASP A 294 28.03 5.64 20.51
N ALA A 295 28.44 6.77 21.09
CA ALA A 295 29.47 7.64 20.54
C ALA A 295 30.82 6.93 20.34
N ALA A 296 31.10 5.84 21.09
CA ALA A 296 32.31 5.03 20.95
C ALA A 296 32.24 4.08 19.76
N LEU A 297 31.06 3.59 19.38
CA LEU A 297 30.85 2.66 18.28
C LEU A 297 30.38 3.35 16.98
N GLY A 298 29.94 4.59 17.07
CA GLY A 298 29.62 5.45 15.93
C GLY A 298 28.29 5.23 15.28
N ALA A 299 27.43 4.26 15.69
CA ALA A 299 26.16 4.11 15.01
C ALA A 299 25.22 3.11 15.52
N PRO A 300 23.92 3.11 15.20
CA PRO A 300 22.83 2.54 15.97
C PRO A 300 22.94 1.01 16.09
N PHE A 301 23.72 0.56 17.06
CA PHE A 301 23.82 -0.86 17.40
C PHE A 301 23.01 -1.15 18.65
N PRO A 302 22.34 -2.32 18.74
CA PRO A 302 21.72 -2.76 19.97
C PRO A 302 22.79 -3.02 21.04
N PRO A 303 22.48 -2.82 22.34
CA PRO A 303 23.38 -3.20 23.42
C PRO A 303 23.82 -4.66 23.28
N GLY A 304 25.13 -4.92 23.35
CA GLY A 304 25.69 -6.27 23.20
C GLY A 304 25.68 -6.83 21.77
N TYR A 305 25.47 -6.01 20.75
CA TYR A 305 25.53 -6.43 19.36
C TYR A 305 26.92 -6.98 19.01
N VAL A 306 26.94 -8.18 18.40
CA VAL A 306 28.16 -8.84 17.92
C VAL A 306 28.10 -8.84 16.38
N PHE A 307 29.08 -8.20 15.75
CA PHE A 307 29.21 -8.21 14.29
C PHE A 307 29.42 -9.64 13.77
N GLY A 308 28.69 -10.01 12.71
CA GLY A 308 28.73 -11.37 12.17
C GLY A 308 27.96 -12.40 12.99
N GLY A 309 27.22 -11.99 14.01
CA GLY A 309 26.32 -12.86 14.76
C GLY A 309 25.17 -13.38 13.88
N THR A 310 24.64 -14.57 14.23
CA THR A 310 23.54 -15.24 13.50
C THR A 310 22.16 -14.77 13.92
N GLY A 311 22.04 -13.87 14.90
CA GLY A 311 20.77 -13.35 15.42
C GLY A 311 20.08 -12.39 14.44
N PHE A 312 18.73 -12.35 14.50
CA PHE A 312 17.96 -11.36 13.78
C PHE A 312 17.93 -10.04 14.56
N SER A 313 18.15 -8.93 13.84
CA SER A 313 18.07 -7.59 14.42
C SER A 313 17.86 -6.54 13.33
N SER A 314 17.08 -5.50 13.62
CA SER A 314 16.84 -4.39 12.71
C SER A 314 16.48 -3.11 13.45
N ALA A 315 17.06 -1.99 13.02
CA ALA A 315 16.68 -0.63 13.45
C ALA A 315 15.68 0.03 12.49
N ASP A 316 15.10 -0.73 11.58
CA ASP A 316 14.16 -0.18 10.60
C ASP A 316 12.89 0.35 11.29
N GLN A 317 12.66 1.67 11.21
CA GLN A 317 11.49 2.31 11.80
C GLN A 317 10.15 1.70 11.33
N ARG A 318 10.10 1.07 10.15
CA ARG A 318 8.90 0.38 9.64
C ARG A 318 8.53 -0.84 10.49
N LEU A 319 9.50 -1.39 11.23
CA LEU A 319 9.34 -2.51 12.14
C LEU A 319 9.10 -2.06 13.59
N SER A 320 9.16 -0.76 13.89
CA SER A 320 8.99 -0.17 15.23
C SER A 320 7.54 -0.21 15.72
N ALA A 321 7.35 0.11 16.98
CA ALA A 321 6.03 0.26 17.59
C ALA A 321 5.59 1.72 17.55
N PHE A 322 4.45 2.02 16.91
CA PHE A 322 3.93 3.37 16.79
C PHE A 322 2.43 3.42 16.52
N GLY A 323 1.88 4.62 16.65
CA GLY A 323 0.57 4.97 16.13
C GLY A 323 0.65 6.07 15.09
N ALA A 324 -0.33 6.14 14.20
CA ALA A 324 -0.41 7.18 13.18
C ALA A 324 -1.84 7.62 12.91
N VAL A 325 -1.99 8.86 12.47
CA VAL A 325 -3.26 9.46 12.07
C VAL A 325 -3.09 10.02 10.65
N THR A 326 -4.05 9.73 9.78
CA THR A 326 -4.18 10.39 8.48
C THR A 326 -5.52 11.10 8.44
N VAL A 327 -5.52 12.36 8.07
CA VAL A 327 -6.74 13.11 7.74
C VAL A 327 -6.68 13.52 6.28
N GLY A 328 -7.81 13.43 5.60
CA GLY A 328 -7.87 13.70 4.17
C GLY A 328 -9.20 14.32 3.75
N ILE A 329 -9.15 14.97 2.59
CA ILE A 329 -10.34 15.44 1.89
C ILE A 329 -10.17 15.19 0.40
N LYS A 330 -11.20 14.64 -0.22
CA LYS A 330 -11.29 14.52 -1.67
C LYS A 330 -12.45 15.36 -2.17
N VAL A 331 -12.23 16.14 -3.21
CA VAL A 331 -13.26 16.89 -3.95
C VAL A 331 -13.26 16.36 -5.37
N ALA A 332 -14.45 15.99 -5.87
CA ALA A 332 -14.61 15.53 -7.24
C ALA A 332 -15.72 16.30 -7.94
N LYS A 333 -15.59 16.45 -9.26
CA LYS A 333 -16.54 17.13 -10.13
C LYS A 333 -16.83 16.26 -11.34
N GLN A 334 -18.10 15.88 -11.48
CA GLN A 334 -18.64 15.31 -12.71
C GLN A 334 -18.90 16.44 -13.71
N ILE A 335 -18.30 16.39 -14.89
CA ILE A 335 -18.45 17.36 -15.97
C ILE A 335 -19.13 16.65 -17.14
N GLY A 336 -20.37 17.03 -17.41
CA GLY A 336 -21.21 16.32 -18.36
C GLY A 336 -21.42 14.85 -17.92
N ARG A 337 -21.52 13.94 -18.90
CA ARG A 337 -21.71 12.50 -18.67
C ARG A 337 -20.43 11.71 -18.68
N ASP A 338 -19.35 12.28 -19.19
CA ASP A 338 -18.17 11.54 -19.58
C ASP A 338 -16.93 11.85 -18.77
N TRP A 339 -16.85 13.03 -18.16
CA TRP A 339 -15.64 13.47 -17.48
C TRP A 339 -15.83 13.53 -15.96
N ASN A 340 -14.83 13.08 -15.25
CA ASN A 340 -14.68 13.28 -13.80
C ASN A 340 -13.28 13.84 -13.50
N VAL A 341 -13.25 14.90 -12.71
CA VAL A 341 -12.00 15.49 -12.22
C VAL A 341 -12.00 15.41 -10.70
N ASP A 342 -10.89 14.98 -10.11
CA ASP A 342 -10.77 14.89 -8.65
C ASP A 342 -9.46 15.47 -8.14
N LEU A 343 -9.54 16.02 -6.93
CA LEU A 343 -8.42 16.50 -6.14
C LEU A 343 -8.52 15.88 -4.75
N LYS A 344 -7.43 15.26 -4.28
CA LYS A 344 -7.32 14.68 -2.94
C LYS A 344 -6.11 15.25 -2.22
N LEU A 345 -6.32 15.70 -0.99
CA LEU A 345 -5.28 16.16 -0.08
C LEU A 345 -5.30 15.29 1.18
N GLU A 346 -4.16 14.80 1.61
CA GLU A 346 -4.01 14.05 2.86
C GLU A 346 -2.81 14.54 3.66
N ARG A 347 -2.97 14.54 4.99
CA ARG A 347 -1.91 14.78 5.95
C ARG A 347 -1.78 13.56 6.87
N TYR A 348 -0.58 13.03 6.96
CA TYR A 348 -0.19 11.92 7.81
C TYR A 348 0.72 12.39 8.93
N GLU A 349 0.53 11.86 10.13
CA GLU A 349 1.46 12.02 11.24
C GLU A 349 1.61 10.71 12.00
N GLN A 350 2.86 10.34 12.34
CA GLN A 350 3.25 9.13 13.05
C GLN A 350 4.05 9.49 14.30
N ARG A 351 3.74 8.81 15.42
CA ARG A 351 4.47 8.96 16.70
C ARG A 351 4.51 7.64 17.47
N GLY A 352 5.61 7.35 18.15
CA GLY A 352 5.70 6.23 19.08
C GLY A 352 4.63 6.32 20.17
N ALA A 353 4.46 7.49 20.77
CA ALA A 353 3.49 7.74 21.85
C ALA A 353 2.00 7.52 21.47
N TRP A 354 1.69 7.44 20.18
CA TRP A 354 0.32 7.21 19.70
C TRP A 354 -0.03 5.73 19.51
N ARG A 355 0.89 4.84 19.86
CA ARG A 355 0.58 3.41 19.81
C ARG A 355 -0.57 3.09 20.77
N LEU A 356 -1.57 2.37 20.27
CA LEU A 356 -2.64 1.77 21.07
C LEU A 356 -2.16 0.41 21.63
N PHE A 357 -2.64 0.03 22.83
CA PHE A 357 -2.37 -1.29 23.44
C PHE A 357 -0.89 -1.58 23.72
N GLY A 358 -0.17 -0.64 24.31
CA GLY A 358 1.18 -0.81 24.80
C GLY A 358 2.11 0.37 24.55
N SER A 359 3.37 0.26 24.92
CA SER A 359 4.36 1.31 24.72
C SER A 359 4.82 1.40 23.27
N GLY A 360 4.99 2.59 22.73
CA GLY A 360 5.65 2.82 21.47
C GLY A 360 7.16 2.76 21.59
N SER A 361 7.83 2.73 20.46
CA SER A 361 9.30 2.74 20.39
C SER A 361 9.82 4.13 20.78
N PRO A 362 10.60 4.25 21.87
CA PRO A 362 11.03 5.55 22.40
C PRO A 362 12.04 6.26 21.48
N GLY A 363 12.84 5.52 20.70
CA GLY A 363 13.81 6.07 19.76
C GLY A 363 13.22 6.50 18.41
N LEU A 364 11.90 6.40 18.23
CA LEU A 364 11.24 6.75 16.98
C LEU A 364 10.93 8.25 16.92
N ASP A 365 11.63 8.98 16.06
CA ASP A 365 11.30 10.37 15.76
C ASP A 365 9.91 10.48 15.10
N PRO A 366 9.11 11.50 15.47
CA PRO A 366 7.85 11.79 14.78
C PRO A 366 8.07 12.02 13.28
N MET A 367 7.22 11.42 12.46
CA MET A 367 7.23 11.61 11.00
C MET A 367 5.91 12.24 10.55
N ARG A 368 6.00 13.17 9.63
CA ARG A 368 4.85 13.81 8.98
C ARG A 368 4.95 13.63 7.48
N ALA A 369 3.81 13.57 6.81
CA ALA A 369 3.77 13.58 5.36
C ALA A 369 2.52 14.32 4.87
N VAL A 370 2.65 14.87 3.66
CA VAL A 370 1.53 15.47 2.92
C VAL A 370 1.49 14.83 1.55
N SER A 371 0.30 14.48 1.09
CA SER A 371 0.07 14.03 -0.27
C SER A 371 -0.99 14.87 -0.97
N LEU A 372 -0.75 15.19 -2.23
CA LEU A 372 -1.66 15.83 -3.14
C LEU A 372 -1.83 14.95 -4.37
N GLN A 373 -3.07 14.58 -4.69
CA GLN A 373 -3.39 13.81 -5.89
C GLN A 373 -4.40 14.56 -6.74
N ILE A 374 -4.14 14.65 -8.04
CA ILE A 374 -5.06 15.19 -9.04
C ILE A 374 -5.39 14.05 -10.01
N GLY A 375 -6.66 13.88 -10.33
CA GLY A 375 -7.14 12.87 -11.26
C GLY A 375 -8.07 13.44 -12.31
N VAL A 376 -7.98 12.93 -13.52
CA VAL A 376 -8.93 13.17 -14.61
C VAL A 376 -9.31 11.83 -15.21
N THR A 377 -10.58 11.57 -15.30
CA THR A 377 -11.13 10.33 -15.86
C THR A 377 -12.16 10.67 -16.94
N ARG A 378 -12.08 9.94 -18.07
CA ARG A 378 -13.05 10.00 -19.15
C ARG A 378 -13.68 8.63 -19.37
N LEU A 379 -15.00 8.62 -19.53
CA LEU A 379 -15.78 7.47 -19.99
C LEU A 379 -16.05 7.63 -21.49
N TRP A 380 -16.02 6.55 -22.27
CA TRP A 380 -16.36 6.54 -23.72
C TRP A 380 -17.29 5.37 -24.06
#